data_6fa90abe393dba15665641e08553cf42
#
_entry.id   6fa90abe393dba15665641e08553cf42
#
_cell.length_a   1.000
_cell.length_b   1.000
_cell.length_c   1.000
_cell.angle_alpha   90.00
_cell.angle_beta   90.00
_cell.angle_gamma   90.00
#
_symmetry.space_group_name_H-M   'P 1'
#
loop_
_entity.id
_entity.type
_entity.pdbx_description
1 polymer ?
#
loop_
_entity_poly.entity_id
_entity_poly.type
_entity_poly.pdbx_seq_one_letter_code
_entity_poly.pdbx_strand_id
1 'polypeptide(L)'
;VIHCAAMTAVDLCESKQFDAWKINAFGTANVAHACYKVGAKLIAISTDYVFDGELDRPYHEYDQPNGGLNIYAKSKWAAERAVRSLCPNHLIARVSWLYGGDGPSFVHTMLRLADGTRPVLKVVNDQIGNPTSTKAVADALQVIMRCPELVGMVHLTCEGEASWFEFAQKIFELSRINQKVVPCTSDQYPTPAKRPHNSRLQKLVLK
;
A
#
# COMPACT_ATOMS: atom_id res chain seq x y z
N VAL A 1 10.62 -2.87 -16.92
CA VAL A 1 9.84 -3.91 -16.21
C VAL A 1 9.03 -3.24 -15.11
N ILE A 2 7.73 -3.54 -15.00
CA ILE A 2 6.90 -3.17 -13.83
C ILE A 2 6.70 -4.43 -12.99
N HIS A 3 7.14 -4.38 -11.73
CA HIS A 3 7.07 -5.51 -10.81
C HIS A 3 5.97 -5.28 -9.77
N CYS A 4 4.83 -5.95 -9.96
CA CYS A 4 3.65 -5.87 -9.09
C CYS A 4 3.45 -7.13 -8.22
N ALA A 5 4.24 -8.19 -8.45
CA ALA A 5 4.05 -9.45 -7.73
C ALA A 5 4.42 -9.30 -6.26
N ALA A 6 3.47 -9.59 -5.39
CA ALA A 6 3.66 -9.55 -3.94
C ALA A 6 2.59 -10.39 -3.22
N MET A 7 2.95 -10.90 -2.05
CA MET A 7 1.99 -11.40 -1.07
C MET A 7 1.48 -10.21 -0.27
N THR A 8 0.24 -9.80 -0.53
CA THR A 8 -0.36 -8.56 0.01
C THR A 8 -1.38 -8.79 1.13
N ALA A 9 -1.72 -10.06 1.42
CA ALA A 9 -2.60 -10.42 2.53
C ALA A 9 -1.85 -10.22 3.87
N VAL A 10 -1.89 -9.00 4.39
CA VAL A 10 -1.07 -8.52 5.52
C VAL A 10 -1.17 -9.46 6.74
N ASP A 11 -2.39 -9.86 7.12
CA ASP A 11 -2.61 -10.77 8.25
C ASP A 11 -2.08 -12.19 7.98
N LEU A 12 -2.18 -12.66 6.74
CA LEU A 12 -1.65 -13.96 6.35
C LEU A 12 -0.11 -13.98 6.36
N CYS A 13 0.54 -12.85 6.14
CA CYS A 13 1.99 -12.74 6.23
C CYS A 13 2.50 -13.06 7.64
N GLU A 14 1.73 -12.78 8.71
CA GLU A 14 2.11 -13.11 10.09
C GLU A 14 2.22 -14.63 10.32
N SER A 15 1.32 -15.40 9.75
CA SER A 15 1.32 -16.86 9.87
C SER A 15 2.18 -17.56 8.81
N LYS A 16 2.37 -16.95 7.62
CA LYS A 16 3.15 -17.50 6.52
C LYS A 16 4.40 -16.64 6.23
N GLN A 17 5.19 -16.39 7.26
CA GLN A 17 6.33 -15.49 7.19
C GLN A 17 7.33 -15.89 6.11
N PHE A 18 7.66 -17.20 6.01
CA PHE A 18 8.58 -17.69 4.99
C PHE A 18 8.11 -17.35 3.57
N ASP A 19 6.82 -17.56 3.27
CA ASP A 19 6.25 -17.22 1.96
C ASP A 19 6.28 -15.71 1.70
N ALA A 20 5.97 -14.90 2.71
CA ALA A 20 6.06 -13.45 2.60
C ALA A 20 7.49 -12.99 2.25
N TRP A 21 8.51 -13.51 2.94
CA TRP A 21 9.91 -13.21 2.63
C TRP A 21 10.33 -13.73 1.27
N LYS A 22 9.96 -14.97 0.94
CA LYS A 22 10.28 -15.60 -0.35
C LYS A 22 9.72 -14.82 -1.52
N ILE A 23 8.45 -14.40 -1.45
CA ILE A 23 7.77 -13.70 -2.53
C ILE A 23 8.19 -12.23 -2.57
N ASN A 24 8.03 -11.52 -1.44
CA ASN A 24 8.20 -10.06 -1.43
C ASN A 24 9.67 -9.64 -1.49
N ALA A 25 10.55 -10.26 -0.70
CA ALA A 25 11.96 -9.86 -0.64
C ALA A 25 12.80 -10.57 -1.68
N PHE A 26 12.88 -11.92 -1.63
CA PHE A 26 13.75 -12.67 -2.54
C PHE A 26 13.25 -12.66 -3.98
N GLY A 27 11.93 -12.75 -4.20
CA GLY A 27 11.32 -12.63 -5.53
C GLY A 27 11.66 -11.29 -6.17
N THR A 28 11.51 -10.19 -5.41
CA THR A 28 11.88 -8.85 -5.90
C THR A 28 13.38 -8.72 -6.15
N ALA A 29 14.24 -9.29 -5.29
CA ALA A 29 15.69 -9.31 -5.51
C ALA A 29 16.06 -10.00 -6.82
N ASN A 30 15.43 -11.16 -7.11
CA ASN A 30 15.66 -11.88 -8.37
C ASN A 30 15.24 -11.04 -9.58
N VAL A 31 14.10 -10.36 -9.53
CA VAL A 31 13.66 -9.47 -10.61
C VAL A 31 14.61 -8.30 -10.78
N ALA A 32 15.05 -7.67 -9.68
CA ALA A 32 16.01 -6.57 -9.72
C ALA A 32 17.34 -6.99 -10.35
N HIS A 33 17.87 -8.15 -9.96
CA HIS A 33 19.08 -8.71 -10.56
C HIS A 33 18.90 -9.03 -12.06
N ALA A 34 17.78 -9.61 -12.45
CA ALA A 34 17.48 -9.90 -13.85
C ALA A 34 17.39 -8.60 -14.68
N CYS A 35 16.70 -7.56 -14.17
CA CYS A 35 16.65 -6.26 -14.83
C CYS A 35 18.06 -5.66 -15.03
N TYR A 36 18.90 -5.71 -14.01
CA TYR A 36 20.29 -5.26 -14.10
C TYR A 36 21.06 -6.01 -15.21
N LYS A 37 20.94 -7.34 -15.26
CA LYS A 37 21.63 -8.18 -16.26
C LYS A 37 21.28 -7.84 -17.70
N VAL A 38 20.04 -7.44 -17.96
CA VAL A 38 19.56 -7.11 -19.32
C VAL A 38 19.48 -5.59 -19.58
N GLY A 39 19.98 -4.75 -18.66
CA GLY A 39 19.95 -3.29 -18.79
C GLY A 39 18.54 -2.67 -18.72
N ALA A 40 17.54 -3.40 -18.23
CA ALA A 40 16.16 -2.92 -18.17
C ALA A 40 15.92 -2.02 -16.95
N LYS A 41 15.15 -0.94 -17.13
CA LYS A 41 14.62 -0.16 -16.01
C LYS A 41 13.60 -0.99 -15.23
N LEU A 42 13.71 -0.98 -13.90
CA LEU A 42 12.78 -1.63 -12.99
C LEU A 42 11.89 -0.58 -12.30
N ILE A 43 10.57 -0.71 -12.41
CA ILE A 43 9.60 0.00 -11.58
C ILE A 43 9.05 -1.02 -10.59
N ALA A 44 9.39 -0.89 -9.31
CA ALA A 44 8.97 -1.79 -8.25
C ALA A 44 7.87 -1.15 -7.41
N ILE A 45 6.71 -1.80 -7.31
CA ILE A 45 5.62 -1.34 -6.45
C ILE A 45 5.93 -1.68 -4.99
N SER A 46 5.89 -0.67 -4.13
CA SER A 46 6.08 -0.79 -2.68
C SER A 46 4.84 -0.28 -1.92
N THR A 47 4.96 -0.03 -0.63
CA THR A 47 3.84 0.25 0.26
C THR A 47 4.17 1.35 1.26
N ASP A 48 3.15 2.06 1.72
CA ASP A 48 3.14 2.96 2.86
C ASP A 48 3.53 2.26 4.18
N TYR A 49 3.28 0.97 4.31
CA TYR A 49 3.55 0.19 5.53
C TYR A 49 5.04 0.02 5.85
N VAL A 50 5.95 0.46 5.00
CA VAL A 50 7.39 0.49 5.33
C VAL A 50 7.72 1.47 6.47
N PHE A 51 6.79 2.36 6.80
CA PHE A 51 6.85 3.27 7.94
C PHE A 51 6.08 2.72 9.15
N ASP A 52 6.49 3.12 10.36
CA ASP A 52 5.87 2.71 11.64
C ASP A 52 4.59 3.47 12.01
N GLY A 53 4.38 4.64 11.42
CA GLY A 53 3.20 5.46 11.70
C GLY A 53 3.34 6.41 12.89
N GLU A 54 4.54 6.61 13.42
CA GLU A 54 4.78 7.42 14.63
C GLU A 54 4.87 8.94 14.37
N LEU A 55 5.01 9.37 13.10
CA LEU A 55 5.03 10.80 12.78
C LEU A 55 3.61 11.38 12.76
N ASP A 56 3.45 12.59 13.26
CA ASP A 56 2.17 13.32 13.22
C ASP A 56 1.83 13.89 11.84
N ARG A 57 2.83 14.01 10.95
CA ARG A 57 2.68 14.49 9.58
C ARG A 57 2.69 13.35 8.57
N PRO A 58 2.25 13.56 7.32
CA PRO A 58 2.46 12.61 6.24
C PRO A 58 3.95 12.34 6.00
N TYR A 59 4.29 11.10 5.62
CA TYR A 59 5.63 10.70 5.22
C TYR A 59 5.91 11.15 3.79
N HIS A 60 7.10 11.68 3.53
CA HIS A 60 7.57 12.02 2.19
C HIS A 60 8.70 11.07 1.73
N GLU A 61 9.11 11.17 0.48
CA GLU A 61 10.07 10.23 -0.13
C GLU A 61 11.45 10.23 0.54
N TYR A 62 11.82 11.32 1.22
CA TYR A 62 13.11 11.46 1.92
C TYR A 62 13.09 10.95 3.37
N ASP A 63 11.91 10.62 3.91
CA ASP A 63 11.84 9.99 5.22
C ASP A 63 12.38 8.57 5.17
N GLN A 64 13.13 8.20 6.21
CA GLN A 64 13.76 6.88 6.29
C GLN A 64 12.76 5.84 6.81
N PRO A 65 12.45 4.78 6.02
CA PRO A 65 11.66 3.67 6.51
C PRO A 65 12.41 2.88 7.58
N ASN A 66 11.68 2.37 8.56
CA ASN A 66 12.23 1.50 9.61
C ASN A 66 11.79 0.03 9.49
N GLY A 67 11.05 -0.31 8.41
CA GLY A 67 10.54 -1.66 8.16
C GLY A 67 9.14 -1.89 8.72
N GLY A 68 8.49 -0.86 9.25
CA GLY A 68 7.11 -0.91 9.73
C GLY A 68 6.86 -1.90 10.87
N LEU A 69 5.59 -2.24 11.11
CA LEU A 69 5.14 -2.92 12.32
C LEU A 69 4.87 -4.43 12.15
N ASN A 70 4.88 -4.96 10.93
CA ASN A 70 4.44 -6.32 10.64
C ASN A 70 5.35 -7.01 9.59
N ILE A 71 5.16 -8.30 9.39
CA ILE A 71 5.99 -9.12 8.46
C ILE A 71 5.83 -8.67 7.01
N TYR A 72 4.61 -8.28 6.59
CA TYR A 72 4.40 -7.72 5.25
C TYR A 72 5.29 -6.48 5.05
N ALA A 73 5.23 -5.53 5.96
CA ALA A 73 6.01 -4.30 5.92
C ALA A 73 7.52 -4.57 5.86
N LYS A 74 8.02 -5.44 6.76
CA LYS A 74 9.43 -5.84 6.82
C LYS A 74 9.90 -6.48 5.51
N SER A 75 9.11 -7.39 4.94
CA SER A 75 9.44 -8.06 3.69
C SER A 75 9.44 -7.10 2.49
N LYS A 76 8.51 -6.13 2.45
CA LYS A 76 8.48 -5.07 1.42
C LYS A 76 9.64 -4.08 1.57
N TRP A 77 10.00 -3.71 2.79
CA TRP A 77 11.18 -2.87 3.02
C TRP A 77 12.48 -3.56 2.61
N ALA A 78 12.63 -4.85 2.91
CA ALA A 78 13.76 -5.64 2.42
C ALA A 78 13.81 -5.69 0.88
N ALA A 79 12.65 -5.77 0.22
CA ALA A 79 12.53 -5.67 -1.23
C ALA A 79 13.05 -4.32 -1.76
N GLU A 80 12.66 -3.18 -1.14
CA GLU A 80 13.18 -1.86 -1.52
C GLU A 80 14.71 -1.80 -1.43
N ARG A 81 15.28 -2.34 -0.34
CA ARG A 81 16.74 -2.38 -0.15
C ARG A 81 17.42 -3.24 -1.24
N ALA A 82 16.84 -4.38 -1.57
CA ALA A 82 17.37 -5.25 -2.63
C ALA A 82 17.33 -4.55 -4.00
N VAL A 83 16.22 -3.87 -4.34
CA VAL A 83 16.09 -3.10 -5.58
C VAL A 83 17.20 -2.05 -5.68
N ARG A 84 17.38 -1.24 -4.62
CA ARG A 84 18.40 -0.18 -4.58
C ARG A 84 19.83 -0.74 -4.76
N SER A 85 20.10 -1.90 -4.16
CA SER A 85 21.45 -2.50 -4.20
C SER A 85 21.75 -3.24 -5.52
N LEU A 86 20.73 -3.83 -6.15
CA LEU A 86 20.92 -4.76 -7.27
C LEU A 86 20.61 -4.16 -8.65
N CYS A 87 19.81 -3.10 -8.73
CA CYS A 87 19.40 -2.50 -10.00
C CYS A 87 19.53 -0.97 -9.93
N PRO A 88 20.66 -0.38 -10.36
CA PRO A 88 20.84 1.08 -10.35
C PRO A 88 19.76 1.84 -11.13
N ASN A 89 19.32 1.28 -12.28
CA ASN A 89 18.24 1.87 -13.09
C ASN A 89 16.86 1.42 -12.57
N HIS A 90 16.45 1.97 -11.43
CA HIS A 90 15.17 1.64 -10.81
C HIS A 90 14.35 2.86 -10.42
N LEU A 91 13.04 2.63 -10.28
CA LEU A 91 12.10 3.48 -9.58
C LEU A 91 11.30 2.62 -8.61
N ILE A 92 11.26 3.00 -7.34
CA ILE A 92 10.38 2.40 -6.35
C ILE A 92 9.18 3.31 -6.18
N ALA A 93 7.98 2.78 -6.41
CA ALA A 93 6.72 3.51 -6.26
C ALA A 93 5.97 2.99 -5.02
N ARG A 94 5.93 3.78 -3.95
CA ARG A 94 5.12 3.45 -2.76
C ARG A 94 3.69 3.87 -3.01
N VAL A 95 2.78 2.92 -2.85
CA VAL A 95 1.34 3.12 -2.93
C VAL A 95 0.69 2.91 -1.57
N SER A 96 -0.53 3.38 -1.39
CA SER A 96 -1.28 3.27 -0.15
C SER A 96 -2.74 2.92 -0.44
N TRP A 97 -3.34 2.02 0.35
CA TRP A 97 -4.77 1.71 0.38
C TRP A 97 -5.40 1.50 -1.00
N LEU A 98 -4.78 0.64 -1.82
CA LEU A 98 -5.22 0.40 -3.19
C LEU A 98 -6.64 -0.18 -3.25
N TYR A 99 -7.46 0.37 -4.13
CA TYR A 99 -8.79 -0.14 -4.46
C TYR A 99 -9.08 0.00 -5.96
N GLY A 100 -9.96 -0.85 -6.48
CA GLY A 100 -10.44 -0.80 -7.85
C GLY A 100 -10.35 -2.15 -8.57
N GLY A 101 -10.93 -2.20 -9.76
CA GLY A 101 -10.99 -3.41 -10.56
C GLY A 101 -11.76 -4.54 -9.86
N ASP A 102 -11.47 -5.77 -10.25
CA ASP A 102 -12.13 -6.97 -9.74
C ASP A 102 -11.36 -7.65 -8.58
N GLY A 103 -10.26 -7.06 -8.13
CA GLY A 103 -9.43 -7.61 -7.06
C GLY A 103 -9.99 -7.34 -5.66
N PRO A 104 -9.63 -8.16 -4.66
CA PRO A 104 -10.04 -7.94 -3.28
C PRO A 104 -9.52 -6.59 -2.75
N SER A 105 -10.42 -5.78 -2.20
CA SER A 105 -10.11 -4.47 -1.64
C SER A 105 -11.04 -4.15 -0.48
N PHE A 106 -10.70 -3.08 0.25
CA PHE A 106 -11.57 -2.57 1.31
C PHE A 106 -12.95 -2.17 0.78
N VAL A 107 -13.03 -1.57 -0.42
CA VAL A 107 -14.29 -1.22 -1.07
C VAL A 107 -15.18 -2.45 -1.26
N HIS A 108 -14.64 -3.52 -1.88
CA HIS A 108 -15.40 -4.75 -2.07
C HIS A 108 -15.80 -5.40 -0.74
N THR A 109 -14.94 -5.31 0.28
CA THR A 109 -15.25 -5.83 1.62
C THR A 109 -16.42 -5.06 2.22
N MET A 110 -16.44 -3.74 2.17
CA MET A 110 -17.54 -2.93 2.69
C MET A 110 -18.85 -3.22 1.95
N LEU A 111 -18.83 -3.23 0.62
CA LEU A 111 -20.01 -3.55 -0.18
C LEU A 111 -20.58 -4.95 0.13
N ARG A 112 -19.72 -5.94 0.30
CA ARG A 112 -20.14 -7.29 0.70
C ARG A 112 -20.73 -7.36 2.11
N LEU A 113 -20.18 -6.57 3.05
CA LEU A 113 -20.67 -6.54 4.44
C LEU A 113 -22.01 -5.81 4.59
N ALA A 114 -22.38 -4.99 3.62
CA ALA A 114 -23.67 -4.31 3.56
C ALA A 114 -24.79 -5.20 2.96
N ASP A 115 -24.81 -6.46 3.32
CA ASP A 115 -25.76 -7.48 2.86
C ASP A 115 -27.12 -7.45 3.60
N GLY A 116 -27.32 -6.46 4.47
CA GLY A 116 -28.54 -6.31 5.29
C GLY A 116 -28.59 -7.21 6.54
N THR A 117 -27.63 -8.11 6.73
CA THR A 117 -27.59 -8.99 7.90
C THR A 117 -27.03 -8.29 9.14
N ARG A 118 -26.26 -7.22 8.96
CA ARG A 118 -25.59 -6.45 10.00
C ARG A 118 -26.21 -5.07 10.15
N PRO A 119 -26.93 -4.78 11.24
CA PRO A 119 -27.56 -3.47 11.42
C PRO A 119 -26.53 -2.33 11.54
N VAL A 120 -25.32 -2.63 12.02
CA VAL A 120 -24.25 -1.65 12.23
C VAL A 120 -22.90 -2.30 11.90
N LEU A 121 -22.06 -1.58 11.17
CA LEU A 121 -20.65 -1.96 10.96
C LEU A 121 -19.75 -1.07 11.83
N LYS A 122 -18.85 -1.70 12.61
CA LYS A 122 -17.77 -1.01 13.31
C LYS A 122 -16.56 -0.92 12.40
N VAL A 123 -16.02 0.28 12.21
CA VAL A 123 -14.85 0.50 11.34
C VAL A 123 -13.82 1.37 12.07
N VAL A 124 -12.56 0.99 11.94
CA VAL A 124 -11.42 1.66 12.59
C VAL A 124 -11.30 3.12 12.13
N ASN A 125 -11.15 4.04 13.08
CA ASN A 125 -11.07 5.49 12.85
C ASN A 125 -9.75 6.12 13.29
N ASP A 126 -8.86 5.35 13.92
CA ASP A 126 -7.55 5.79 14.42
C ASP A 126 -6.38 5.33 13.51
N GLN A 127 -6.69 4.93 12.28
CA GLN A 127 -5.71 4.66 11.23
C GLN A 127 -6.04 5.56 10.04
N ILE A 128 -5.07 6.37 9.60
CA ILE A 128 -5.25 7.36 8.53
C ILE A 128 -4.26 7.09 7.40
N GLY A 129 -4.74 7.12 6.16
CA GLY A 129 -3.94 6.89 4.95
C GLY A 129 -4.53 7.57 3.73
N ASN A 130 -4.03 7.22 2.54
CA ASN A 130 -4.48 7.78 1.26
C ASN A 130 -5.17 6.68 0.44
N PRO A 131 -6.51 6.60 0.43
CA PRO A 131 -7.22 5.72 -0.50
C PRO A 131 -6.81 6.01 -1.94
N THR A 132 -6.31 4.99 -2.66
CA THR A 132 -5.69 5.18 -3.98
C THR A 132 -6.30 4.22 -5.00
N SER A 133 -6.83 4.78 -6.09
CA SER A 133 -7.37 4.02 -7.20
C SER A 133 -6.27 3.30 -7.98
N THR A 134 -6.43 2.00 -8.23
CA THR A 134 -5.52 1.22 -9.08
C THR A 134 -5.48 1.76 -10.51
N LYS A 135 -6.61 2.32 -11.00
CA LYS A 135 -6.63 2.98 -12.31
C LYS A 135 -5.73 4.21 -12.33
N ALA A 136 -5.83 5.08 -11.31
CA ALA A 136 -4.97 6.27 -11.22
C ALA A 136 -3.48 5.90 -11.16
N VAL A 137 -3.14 4.83 -10.40
CA VAL A 137 -1.77 4.30 -10.37
C VAL A 137 -1.34 3.80 -11.75
N ALA A 138 -2.18 3.06 -12.45
CA ALA A 138 -1.87 2.56 -13.79
C ALA A 138 -1.66 3.70 -14.80
N ASP A 139 -2.52 4.73 -14.78
CA ASP A 139 -2.40 5.91 -15.64
C ASP A 139 -1.09 6.66 -15.35
N ALA A 140 -0.76 6.86 -14.08
CA ALA A 140 0.50 7.50 -13.68
C ALA A 140 1.74 6.66 -14.08
N LEU A 141 1.68 5.33 -13.95
CA LEU A 141 2.75 4.45 -14.39
C LEU A 141 2.98 4.53 -15.91
N GLN A 142 1.93 4.73 -16.72
CA GLN A 142 2.08 4.95 -18.17
C GLN A 142 2.86 6.24 -18.47
N VAL A 143 2.64 7.31 -17.69
CA VAL A 143 3.40 8.55 -17.82
C VAL A 143 4.86 8.34 -17.37
N ILE A 144 5.06 7.72 -16.21
CA ILE A 144 6.38 7.42 -15.63
C ILE A 144 7.25 6.56 -16.57
N MET A 145 6.64 5.62 -17.29
CA MET A 145 7.38 4.81 -18.28
C MET A 145 7.96 5.62 -19.43
N ARG A 146 7.42 6.81 -19.72
CA ARG A 146 7.92 7.71 -20.76
C ARG A 146 9.00 8.67 -20.26
N CYS A 147 9.31 8.60 -18.95
CA CYS A 147 10.35 9.41 -18.30
C CYS A 147 11.50 8.49 -17.86
N PRO A 148 12.42 8.10 -18.78
CA PRO A 148 13.51 7.18 -18.46
C PRO A 148 14.47 7.72 -17.41
N GLU A 149 14.59 9.04 -17.28
CA GLU A 149 15.43 9.75 -16.31
C GLU A 149 14.88 9.71 -14.86
N LEU A 150 13.58 9.46 -14.68
CA LEU A 150 12.97 9.40 -13.35
C LEU A 150 13.36 8.09 -12.66
N VAL A 151 14.31 8.16 -11.75
CA VAL A 151 14.85 7.03 -10.97
C VAL A 151 14.76 7.31 -9.46
N GLY A 152 14.93 6.29 -8.65
CA GLY A 152 14.97 6.40 -7.20
C GLY A 152 13.66 6.04 -6.53
N MET A 153 13.01 6.97 -5.83
CA MET A 153 11.81 6.75 -5.01
C MET A 153 10.74 7.79 -5.32
N VAL A 154 9.49 7.34 -5.44
CA VAL A 154 8.31 8.20 -5.53
C VAL A 154 7.19 7.68 -4.64
N HIS A 155 6.38 8.57 -4.12
CA HIS A 155 5.09 8.25 -3.56
C HIS A 155 4.02 8.39 -4.64
N LEU A 156 3.23 7.34 -4.84
CA LEU A 156 2.26 7.25 -5.93
C LEU A 156 0.87 6.96 -5.36
N THR A 157 0.24 8.00 -4.81
CA THR A 157 -1.09 7.95 -4.20
C THR A 157 -2.04 8.94 -4.86
N CYS A 158 -3.35 8.74 -4.72
CA CYS A 158 -4.31 9.81 -4.95
C CYS A 158 -4.16 10.91 -3.91
N GLU A 159 -4.76 12.09 -4.19
CA GLU A 159 -4.81 13.21 -3.25
C GLU A 159 -5.85 12.96 -2.14
N GLY A 160 -5.66 13.68 -1.04
CA GLY A 160 -6.52 13.58 0.14
C GLY A 160 -6.09 12.45 1.08
N GLU A 161 -6.74 12.44 2.23
CA GLU A 161 -6.51 11.46 3.29
C GLU A 161 -7.85 11.07 3.92
N ALA A 162 -7.93 9.90 4.52
CA ALA A 162 -9.11 9.43 5.24
C ALA A 162 -8.72 8.39 6.29
N SER A 163 -9.52 8.25 7.33
CA SER A 163 -9.55 7.03 8.14
C SER A 163 -10.30 5.92 7.41
N TRP A 164 -10.15 4.67 7.86
CA TRP A 164 -10.96 3.57 7.32
C TRP A 164 -12.47 3.81 7.53
N PHE A 165 -12.83 4.43 8.66
CA PHE A 165 -14.22 4.81 8.95
C PHE A 165 -14.77 5.83 7.94
N GLU A 166 -14.05 6.93 7.69
CA GLU A 166 -14.45 7.94 6.71
C GLU A 166 -14.50 7.36 5.30
N PHE A 167 -13.54 6.50 4.96
CA PHE A 167 -13.54 5.81 3.67
C PHE A 167 -14.76 4.89 3.52
N ALA A 168 -15.14 4.13 4.57
CA ALA A 168 -16.35 3.30 4.55
C ALA A 168 -17.62 4.15 4.39
N GLN A 169 -17.73 5.28 5.09
CA GLN A 169 -18.86 6.22 4.94
C GLN A 169 -18.97 6.71 3.49
N LYS A 170 -17.84 7.10 2.89
CA LYS A 170 -17.80 7.57 1.49
C LYS A 170 -18.17 6.48 0.49
N ILE A 171 -17.75 5.22 0.71
CA ILE A 171 -18.16 4.09 -0.10
C ILE A 171 -19.67 3.93 -0.10
N PHE A 172 -20.31 3.93 1.08
CA PHE A 172 -21.77 3.76 1.19
C PHE A 172 -22.55 4.94 0.62
N GLU A 173 -22.07 6.17 0.84
CA GLU A 173 -22.65 7.38 0.23
C GLU A 173 -22.69 7.26 -1.31
N LEU A 174 -21.52 6.98 -1.91
CA LEU A 174 -21.40 6.90 -3.37
C LEU A 174 -22.16 5.71 -3.98
N SER A 175 -22.23 4.60 -3.24
CA SER A 175 -22.98 3.39 -3.66
C SER A 175 -24.50 3.50 -3.38
N ARG A 176 -24.95 4.57 -2.73
CA ARG A 176 -26.35 4.77 -2.31
C ARG A 176 -26.88 3.63 -1.42
N ILE A 177 -26.01 3.05 -0.61
CA ILE A 177 -26.34 1.98 0.32
C ILE A 177 -26.55 2.60 1.70
N ASN A 178 -27.75 2.40 2.29
CA ASN A 178 -28.05 2.89 3.64
C ASN A 178 -27.55 1.90 4.69
N GLN A 179 -26.21 1.84 4.89
CA GLN A 179 -25.56 1.03 5.92
C GLN A 179 -25.06 1.92 7.05
N LYS A 180 -25.52 1.66 8.27
CA LYS A 180 -25.02 2.38 9.45
C LYS A 180 -23.59 1.94 9.76
N VAL A 181 -22.68 2.93 9.85
CA VAL A 181 -21.28 2.73 10.23
C VAL A 181 -21.02 3.51 11.52
N VAL A 182 -20.28 2.92 12.45
CA VAL A 182 -19.81 3.58 13.67
C VAL A 182 -18.30 3.43 13.81
N PRO A 183 -17.62 4.47 14.33
CA PRO A 183 -16.18 4.40 14.52
C PRO A 183 -15.82 3.46 15.67
N CYS A 184 -14.65 2.85 15.58
CA CYS A 184 -13.99 2.14 16.68
C CYS A 184 -12.47 2.40 16.62
N THR A 185 -11.77 2.07 17.71
CA THR A 185 -10.30 2.12 17.74
C THR A 185 -9.70 0.80 17.26
N SER A 186 -8.42 0.81 16.92
CA SER A 186 -7.66 -0.38 16.55
C SER A 186 -7.70 -1.46 17.66
N ASP A 187 -7.67 -1.04 18.92
CA ASP A 187 -7.75 -1.96 20.07
C ASP A 187 -9.10 -2.68 20.18
N GLN A 188 -10.17 -2.04 19.68
CA GLN A 188 -11.52 -2.63 19.63
C GLN A 188 -11.71 -3.56 18.41
N TYR A 189 -10.76 -3.55 17.49
CA TYR A 189 -10.76 -4.39 16.30
C TYR A 189 -9.39 -5.07 16.11
N PRO A 190 -9.02 -5.99 17.02
CA PRO A 190 -7.72 -6.64 16.98
C PRO A 190 -7.53 -7.45 15.69
N THR A 191 -6.35 -7.36 15.10
CA THR A 191 -5.96 -8.07 13.88
C THR A 191 -4.60 -8.75 14.10
N PRO A 192 -4.29 -9.88 13.43
CA PRO A 192 -3.02 -10.57 13.57
C PRO A 192 -1.81 -9.67 13.29
N ALA A 193 -1.87 -8.84 12.26
CA ALA A 193 -0.83 -7.89 11.93
C ALA A 193 -1.13 -6.52 12.54
N LYS A 194 -0.16 -5.93 13.23
CA LYS A 194 -0.21 -4.52 13.65
C LYS A 194 -0.19 -3.59 12.43
N ARG A 195 -1.03 -2.56 12.44
CA ARG A 195 -1.10 -1.54 11.39
C ARG A 195 -0.68 -0.17 11.92
N PRO A 196 0.00 0.65 11.11
CA PRO A 196 0.37 2.01 11.52
C PRO A 196 -0.86 2.89 11.71
N HIS A 197 -0.85 3.77 12.71
CA HIS A 197 -1.89 4.78 12.90
C HIS A 197 -1.85 5.83 11.78
N ASN A 198 -0.65 6.20 11.35
CA ASN A 198 -0.44 7.13 10.26
C ASN A 198 0.33 6.45 9.12
N SER A 199 -0.34 6.21 8.02
CA SER A 199 0.28 5.72 6.78
C SER A 199 0.16 6.71 5.61
N ARG A 200 -0.09 7.98 5.91
CA ARG A 200 -0.23 9.05 4.91
C ARG A 200 1.08 9.28 4.19
N LEU A 201 1.00 9.32 2.88
CA LEU A 201 2.14 9.62 2.00
C LEU A 201 1.95 11.00 1.35
N GLN A 202 2.96 11.85 1.49
CA GLN A 202 3.08 13.12 0.78
C GLN A 202 3.97 12.94 -0.44
N LYS A 203 3.61 13.57 -1.55
CA LYS A 203 4.39 13.58 -2.78
C LYS A 203 5.22 14.86 -2.85
N LEU A 204 6.54 14.74 -2.89
CA LEU A 204 7.46 15.86 -3.14
C LEU A 204 8.12 15.75 -4.52
N VAL A 205 8.25 14.53 -5.03
CA VAL A 205 8.91 14.24 -6.32
C VAL A 205 7.93 14.33 -7.49
N LEU A 206 6.70 13.83 -7.29
CA LEU A 206 5.63 13.90 -8.29
C LEU A 206 4.62 14.99 -7.88
N LYS A 207 4.88 16.21 -8.27
CA LYS A 207 3.98 17.36 -8.09
C LYS A 207 3.40 17.80 -9.41
#